data_16980ee6963e0838dd9258d5150003e2
#
_entry.id   16980ee6963e0838dd9258d5150003e2
#
_cell.length_a   1.000
_cell.length_b   1.000
_cell.length_c   1.000
_cell.angle_alpha   90.00
_cell.angle_beta   90.00
_cell.angle_gamma   90.00
#
_symmetry.space_group_name_H-M   'P 1'
#
loop_
_entity.id
_entity.type
_entity.pdbx_description
1 polymer ?
#
loop_
_entity_poly.entity_id
_entity_poly.type
_entity_poly.pdbx_seq_one_letter_code
_entity_poly.pdbx_strand_id
1 'polypeptide(L)'
;MVTMGTTSVLCTVVAQQKAKPGQDFFPLSVHYIEKAYSVGKIPGGFFKREGRPNEKETLTSRLIDRPIRPLFADGFMNEVQVVCTVMSADLDTDPDIPAMIGTSAALALSGCPFNGPIGGARVGFSSAEGYVLNPGYAALQESKLDMVVAGTRDAVLMVESEAKELSED
;
A
#
# COMPACT_ATOMS: atom_id res chain seq x y z
N MET A 1 8.82 -8.12 -6.54
CA MET A 1 9.47 -7.39 -5.41
C MET A 1 9.81 -5.99 -5.90
N VAL A 2 9.53 -4.99 -5.07
CA VAL A 2 9.85 -3.57 -5.33
C VAL A 2 10.76 -3.07 -4.22
N THR A 3 11.74 -2.27 -4.58
CA THR A 3 12.72 -1.68 -3.64
C THR A 3 12.76 -0.18 -3.83
N MET A 4 12.72 0.57 -2.74
CA MET A 4 12.90 2.02 -2.68
C MET A 4 13.91 2.32 -1.56
N GLY A 5 15.07 2.89 -1.90
CA GLY A 5 16.19 2.95 -0.97
C GLY A 5 16.63 1.54 -0.55
N THR A 6 16.66 1.27 0.74
CA THR A 6 16.93 -0.06 1.32
C THR A 6 15.66 -0.79 1.78
N THR A 7 14.49 -0.16 1.64
CA THR A 7 13.19 -0.78 1.90
C THR A 7 12.74 -1.63 0.72
N SER A 8 12.45 -2.91 0.96
CA SER A 8 12.02 -3.87 -0.06
C SER A 8 10.74 -4.58 0.36
N VAL A 9 9.77 -4.65 -0.57
CA VAL A 9 8.48 -5.31 -0.35
C VAL A 9 8.26 -6.37 -1.43
N LEU A 10 7.91 -7.58 -1.01
CA LEU A 10 7.46 -8.66 -1.89
C LEU A 10 5.94 -8.59 -2.00
N CYS A 11 5.43 -8.29 -3.20
CA CYS A 11 4.01 -8.29 -3.50
C CYS A 11 3.67 -9.50 -4.39
N THR A 12 2.69 -10.27 -3.96
CA THR A 12 2.20 -11.45 -4.68
C THR A 12 0.70 -11.34 -4.91
N VAL A 13 0.23 -11.83 -6.06
CA VAL A 13 -1.18 -11.86 -6.42
C VAL A 13 -1.55 -13.28 -6.83
N VAL A 14 -2.66 -13.76 -6.29
CA VAL A 14 -3.28 -15.03 -6.67
C VAL A 14 -4.74 -14.77 -6.99
N ALA A 15 -5.22 -15.27 -8.12
CA ALA A 15 -6.62 -15.18 -8.53
C ALA A 15 -7.20 -16.56 -8.81
N GLN A 16 -8.44 -16.81 -8.38
CA GLN A 16 -9.19 -17.99 -8.76
C GLN A 16 -9.57 -17.92 -10.24
N GLN A 17 -9.54 -19.03 -10.94
CA GLN A 17 -9.90 -19.09 -12.36
C GLN A 17 -11.41 -18.91 -12.63
N LYS A 18 -12.23 -19.19 -11.62
CA LYS A 18 -13.72 -19.11 -11.71
C LYS A 18 -14.28 -18.52 -10.44
N ALA A 19 -15.37 -17.75 -10.59
CA ALA A 19 -16.13 -17.29 -9.45
C ALA A 19 -16.88 -18.46 -8.78
N LYS A 20 -17.13 -18.35 -7.46
CA LYS A 20 -17.95 -19.30 -6.73
C LYS A 20 -19.41 -19.18 -7.18
N PRO A 21 -20.18 -20.28 -7.28
CA PRO A 21 -21.61 -20.20 -7.59
C PRO A 21 -22.35 -19.32 -6.57
N GLY A 22 -23.18 -18.39 -7.07
CA GLY A 22 -23.95 -17.47 -6.21
C GLY A 22 -23.16 -16.29 -5.66
N GLN A 23 -21.96 -16.02 -6.18
CA GLN A 23 -21.14 -14.87 -5.77
C GLN A 23 -21.77 -13.58 -6.33
N ASP A 24 -22.11 -12.65 -5.44
CA ASP A 24 -22.77 -11.37 -5.73
C ASP A 24 -21.89 -10.15 -5.46
N PHE A 25 -20.65 -10.36 -4.99
CA PHE A 25 -19.68 -9.30 -4.75
C PHE A 25 -18.29 -9.73 -5.22
N PHE A 26 -17.39 -8.76 -5.44
CA PHE A 26 -16.01 -9.01 -5.79
C PHE A 26 -15.16 -9.29 -4.54
N PRO A 27 -14.70 -10.54 -4.33
CA PRO A 27 -13.93 -10.92 -3.15
C PRO A 27 -12.44 -10.62 -3.34
N LEU A 28 -12.06 -9.35 -3.20
CA LEU A 28 -10.66 -8.91 -3.14
C LEU A 28 -10.21 -8.88 -1.68
N SER A 29 -9.09 -9.54 -1.39
CA SER A 29 -8.42 -9.50 -0.10
C SER A 29 -7.00 -8.95 -0.26
N VAL A 30 -6.66 -7.93 0.52
CA VAL A 30 -5.32 -7.35 0.55
C VAL A 30 -4.75 -7.53 1.96
N HIS A 31 -3.56 -8.11 2.03
CA HIS A 31 -2.80 -8.31 3.27
C HIS A 31 -1.45 -7.61 3.16
N TYR A 32 -1.19 -6.69 4.06
CA TYR A 32 0.10 -6.05 4.23
C TYR A 32 0.68 -6.51 5.56
N ILE A 33 1.94 -6.95 5.55
CA ILE A 33 2.57 -7.61 6.69
C ILE A 33 3.99 -7.08 6.87
N GLU A 34 4.26 -6.52 8.06
CA GLU A 34 5.60 -6.12 8.49
C GLU A 34 6.21 -7.21 9.37
N LYS A 35 7.26 -7.86 8.90
CA LYS A 35 7.94 -8.89 9.66
C LYS A 35 9.04 -8.31 10.54
N ALA A 36 9.19 -8.82 11.75
CA ALA A 36 10.22 -8.36 12.69
C ALA A 36 11.64 -8.46 12.10
N TYR A 37 11.89 -9.47 11.26
CA TYR A 37 13.19 -9.64 10.60
C TYR A 37 13.52 -8.53 9.59
N SER A 38 12.51 -7.82 9.05
CA SER A 38 12.73 -6.74 8.07
C SER A 38 13.56 -5.59 8.64
N VAL A 39 13.57 -5.42 9.96
CA VAL A 39 14.37 -4.46 10.71
C VAL A 39 15.42 -5.14 11.60
N GLY A 40 15.80 -6.37 11.27
CA GLY A 40 16.82 -7.12 12.01
C GLY A 40 16.41 -7.56 13.41
N LYS A 41 15.12 -7.62 13.71
CA LYS A 41 14.58 -8.01 15.02
C LYS A 41 13.93 -9.38 14.98
N ILE A 42 13.77 -9.99 16.15
CA ILE A 42 12.94 -11.17 16.36
C ILE A 42 11.60 -10.74 17.00
N PRO A 43 10.50 -11.46 16.75
CA PRO A 43 9.22 -11.12 17.36
C PRO A 43 9.31 -11.03 18.89
N GLY A 44 8.62 -10.03 19.45
CA GLY A 44 8.51 -9.83 20.88
C GLY A 44 7.61 -10.86 21.57
N GLY A 45 7.35 -10.62 22.86
CA GLY A 45 6.48 -11.47 23.66
C GLY A 45 7.10 -12.80 24.09
N PHE A 46 6.34 -13.56 24.86
CA PHE A 46 6.78 -14.85 25.42
C PHE A 46 7.01 -15.91 24.35
N PHE A 47 6.11 -16.01 23.39
CA PHE A 47 6.15 -17.06 22.35
C PHE A 47 7.12 -16.79 21.20
N LYS A 48 7.72 -15.60 21.11
CA LYS A 48 8.62 -15.20 20.02
C LYS A 48 8.05 -15.48 18.62
N ARG A 49 6.77 -15.18 18.43
CA ARG A 49 6.03 -15.38 17.17
C ARG A 49 5.42 -14.07 16.68
N GLU A 50 5.25 -13.96 15.36
CA GLU A 50 4.45 -12.92 14.75
C GLU A 50 3.00 -13.05 15.23
N GLY A 51 2.41 -11.92 15.62
CA GLY A 51 1.03 -11.85 16.09
C GLY A 51 0.01 -11.71 14.95
N ARG A 52 -1.20 -11.31 15.34
CA ARG A 52 -2.21 -10.84 14.38
C ARG A 52 -1.75 -9.51 13.79
N PRO A 53 -2.24 -9.13 12.59
CA PRO A 53 -1.97 -7.82 12.03
C PRO A 53 -2.29 -6.71 13.04
N ASN A 54 -1.38 -5.76 13.17
CA ASN A 54 -1.57 -4.58 14.00
C ASN A 54 -2.45 -3.54 13.27
N GLU A 55 -2.73 -2.43 13.92
CA GLU A 55 -3.56 -1.36 13.35
C GLU A 55 -2.93 -0.77 12.07
N LYS A 56 -1.63 -0.46 12.09
CA LYS A 56 -0.90 0.05 10.92
C LYS A 56 -1.00 -0.90 9.73
N GLU A 57 -0.75 -2.21 9.94
CA GLU A 57 -0.84 -3.22 8.90
C GLU A 57 -2.25 -3.31 8.30
N THR A 58 -3.27 -3.20 9.15
CA THR A 58 -4.67 -3.21 8.73
C THR A 58 -5.02 -1.97 7.92
N LEU A 59 -4.61 -0.78 8.37
CA LEU A 59 -4.86 0.48 7.66
C LEU A 59 -4.10 0.53 6.33
N THR A 60 -2.85 0.09 6.29
CA THR A 60 -2.06 0.01 5.05
C THR A 60 -2.67 -0.99 4.06
N SER A 61 -3.21 -2.11 4.53
CA SER A 61 -3.95 -3.04 3.67
C SER A 61 -5.15 -2.36 3.00
N ARG A 62 -5.90 -1.54 3.73
CA ARG A 62 -7.02 -0.76 3.20
C ARG A 62 -6.56 0.36 2.27
N LEU A 63 -5.44 1.01 2.59
CA LEU A 63 -4.83 2.04 1.77
C LEU A 63 -4.46 1.51 0.37
N ILE A 64 -3.99 0.26 0.30
CA ILE A 64 -3.67 -0.43 -0.96
C ILE A 64 -4.95 -0.91 -1.67
N ASP A 65 -5.94 -1.44 -0.94
CA ASP A 65 -7.18 -1.98 -1.51
C ASP A 65 -8.01 -0.90 -2.22
N ARG A 66 -8.14 0.28 -1.63
CA ARG A 66 -9.02 1.36 -2.11
C ARG A 66 -8.75 1.81 -3.55
N PRO A 67 -7.50 2.09 -3.98
CA PRO A 67 -7.23 2.53 -5.34
C PRO A 67 -7.24 1.40 -6.38
N ILE A 68 -7.02 0.15 -5.99
CA ILE A 68 -6.98 -0.97 -6.94
C ILE A 68 -8.35 -1.59 -7.21
N ARG A 69 -9.24 -1.60 -6.22
CA ARG A 69 -10.56 -2.23 -6.31
C ARG A 69 -11.42 -1.71 -7.46
N PRO A 70 -11.57 -0.39 -7.69
CA PRO A 70 -12.39 0.13 -8.77
C PRO A 70 -11.81 -0.10 -10.17
N LEU A 71 -10.57 -0.57 -10.28
CA LEU A 71 -9.91 -0.82 -11.56
C LEU A 71 -10.13 -2.24 -12.09
N PHE A 72 -10.79 -3.11 -11.34
CA PHE A 72 -11.23 -4.40 -11.89
C PHE A 72 -12.47 -4.21 -12.76
N ALA A 73 -12.56 -5.03 -13.82
CA ALA A 73 -13.67 -4.96 -14.75
C ALA A 73 -15.01 -5.27 -14.06
N ASP A 74 -16.07 -4.57 -14.47
CA ASP A 74 -17.41 -4.79 -13.98
C ASP A 74 -17.83 -6.26 -14.22
N GLY A 75 -18.45 -6.86 -13.20
CA GLY A 75 -18.87 -8.26 -13.23
C GLY A 75 -17.74 -9.28 -12.99
N PHE A 76 -16.50 -8.85 -12.75
CA PHE A 76 -15.44 -9.76 -12.33
C PHE A 76 -15.61 -10.15 -10.86
N MET A 77 -15.98 -11.41 -10.62
CA MET A 77 -16.34 -11.94 -9.30
C MET A 77 -15.40 -13.06 -8.81
N ASN A 78 -14.26 -13.25 -9.50
CA ASN A 78 -13.28 -14.24 -9.07
C ASN A 78 -12.57 -13.75 -7.80
N GLU A 79 -12.31 -14.66 -6.89
CA GLU A 79 -11.55 -14.34 -5.68
C GLU A 79 -10.11 -13.96 -6.03
N VAL A 80 -9.67 -12.79 -5.55
CA VAL A 80 -8.30 -12.29 -5.72
C VAL A 80 -7.69 -12.03 -4.35
N GLN A 81 -6.50 -12.55 -4.13
CA GLN A 81 -5.72 -12.31 -2.93
C GLN A 81 -4.41 -11.61 -3.29
N VAL A 82 -4.14 -10.50 -2.62
CA VAL A 82 -2.89 -9.76 -2.68
C VAL A 82 -2.20 -9.88 -1.33
N VAL A 83 -0.92 -10.26 -1.33
CA VAL A 83 -0.11 -10.31 -0.11
C VAL A 83 1.16 -9.49 -0.33
N CYS A 84 1.34 -8.47 0.50
CA CYS A 84 2.52 -7.63 0.55
C CYS A 84 3.30 -7.94 1.82
N THR A 85 4.53 -8.41 1.68
CA THR A 85 5.40 -8.74 2.80
C THR A 85 6.63 -7.84 2.77
N VAL A 86 6.85 -7.08 3.84
CA VAL A 86 8.05 -6.25 4.00
C VAL A 86 9.23 -7.16 4.29
N MET A 87 10.20 -7.17 3.37
CA MET A 87 11.38 -8.04 3.44
C MET A 87 12.56 -7.34 4.12
N SER A 88 12.71 -6.05 3.86
CA SER A 88 13.63 -5.15 4.56
C SER A 88 13.03 -3.77 4.66
N ALA A 89 13.31 -3.05 5.73
CA ALA A 89 12.87 -1.69 5.94
C ALA A 89 13.97 -0.87 6.60
N ASP A 90 14.07 0.39 6.18
CA ASP A 90 14.89 1.40 6.84
C ASP A 90 14.03 2.44 7.59
N LEU A 91 14.69 3.41 8.21
CA LEU A 91 14.00 4.48 8.95
C LEU A 91 13.60 5.67 8.06
N ASP A 92 13.99 5.66 6.78
CA ASP A 92 13.75 6.80 5.89
C ASP A 92 12.59 6.58 4.92
N THR A 93 12.28 5.31 4.60
CA THR A 93 11.26 4.97 3.59
C THR A 93 10.16 4.11 4.19
N ASP A 94 8.94 4.66 4.29
CA ASP A 94 7.79 3.86 4.70
C ASP A 94 7.48 2.78 3.64
N PRO A 95 7.33 1.51 4.03
CA PRO A 95 7.06 0.42 3.10
C PRO A 95 5.69 0.46 2.40
N ASP A 96 4.78 1.31 2.81
CA ASP A 96 3.42 1.42 2.25
C ASP A 96 3.42 1.82 0.77
N ILE A 97 4.23 2.81 0.38
CA ILE A 97 4.34 3.28 -1.01
C ILE A 97 4.95 2.19 -1.92
N PRO A 98 6.11 1.59 -1.59
CA PRO A 98 6.61 0.44 -2.34
C PRO A 98 5.63 -0.74 -2.41
N ALA A 99 4.85 -0.99 -1.35
CA ALA A 99 3.82 -2.03 -1.35
C ALA A 99 2.69 -1.73 -2.33
N MET A 100 2.24 -0.48 -2.40
CA MET A 100 1.20 -0.02 -3.34
C MET A 100 1.68 -0.16 -4.80
N ILE A 101 2.88 0.33 -5.11
CA ILE A 101 3.49 0.23 -6.44
C ILE A 101 3.71 -1.24 -6.81
N GLY A 102 4.22 -2.04 -5.88
CA GLY A 102 4.46 -3.46 -6.08
C GLY A 102 3.18 -4.26 -6.32
N THR A 103 2.09 -3.92 -5.63
CA THR A 103 0.76 -4.50 -5.86
C THR A 103 0.26 -4.17 -7.25
N SER A 104 0.37 -2.91 -7.67
CA SER A 104 0.00 -2.47 -9.00
C SER A 104 0.74 -3.25 -10.10
N ALA A 105 2.05 -3.39 -9.97
CA ALA A 105 2.87 -4.15 -10.89
C ALA A 105 2.50 -5.65 -10.89
N ALA A 106 2.28 -6.24 -9.72
CA ALA A 106 1.90 -7.65 -9.60
C ALA A 106 0.53 -7.93 -10.23
N LEU A 107 -0.44 -7.04 -10.05
CA LEU A 107 -1.77 -7.13 -10.69
C LEU A 107 -1.66 -7.01 -12.21
N ALA A 108 -0.90 -6.05 -12.72
CA ALA A 108 -0.70 -5.89 -14.17
C ALA A 108 -0.06 -7.12 -14.82
N LEU A 109 0.78 -7.85 -14.09
CA LEU A 109 1.44 -9.08 -14.55
C LEU A 109 0.60 -10.36 -14.32
N SER A 110 -0.44 -10.30 -13.49
CA SER A 110 -1.20 -11.48 -13.07
C SER A 110 -2.12 -12.06 -14.14
N GLY A 111 -2.44 -11.28 -15.18
CA GLY A 111 -3.45 -11.63 -16.17
C GLY A 111 -4.89 -11.40 -15.71
N CYS A 112 -5.13 -10.85 -14.53
CA CYS A 112 -6.45 -10.38 -14.11
C CYS A 112 -6.92 -9.22 -14.99
N PRO A 113 -8.25 -9.02 -15.18
CA PRO A 113 -8.81 -7.88 -15.88
C PRO A 113 -8.69 -6.61 -15.03
N PHE A 114 -7.49 -6.08 -14.91
CA PHE A 114 -7.10 -4.95 -14.11
C PHE A 114 -6.75 -3.76 -15.01
N ASN A 115 -7.49 -2.67 -14.90
CA ASN A 115 -7.36 -1.44 -15.72
C ASN A 115 -6.34 -0.45 -15.11
N GLY A 116 -5.29 -0.96 -14.47
CA GLY A 116 -4.13 -0.19 -14.03
C GLY A 116 -3.08 -0.03 -15.12
N PRO A 117 -1.84 0.33 -14.78
CA PRO A 117 -1.31 0.41 -13.41
C PRO A 117 -1.72 1.66 -12.65
N ILE A 118 -1.52 1.64 -11.32
CA ILE A 118 -1.56 2.83 -10.48
C ILE A 118 -0.16 3.24 -10.05
N GLY A 119 0.04 4.54 -9.88
CA GLY A 119 1.12 5.12 -9.08
C GLY A 119 0.64 5.44 -7.67
N GLY A 120 1.56 5.57 -6.75
CA GLY A 120 1.30 6.03 -5.38
C GLY A 120 2.47 6.82 -4.84
N ALA A 121 2.18 7.82 -4.02
CA ALA A 121 3.18 8.67 -3.39
C ALA A 121 2.69 9.19 -2.06
N ARG A 122 3.63 9.48 -1.16
CA ARG A 122 3.41 10.27 0.04
C ARG A 122 3.88 11.70 -0.21
N VAL A 123 3.12 12.68 0.21
CA VAL A 123 3.44 14.10 0.04
C VAL A 123 3.43 14.76 1.41
N GLY A 124 4.54 15.40 1.74
CA GLY A 124 4.67 16.28 2.89
C GLY A 124 4.68 17.75 2.46
N PHE A 125 4.53 18.65 3.43
CA PHE A 125 4.69 20.09 3.23
C PHE A 125 5.50 20.72 4.36
N SER A 126 6.50 21.48 3.98
CA SER A 126 7.24 22.34 4.91
C SER A 126 7.22 23.79 4.40
N SER A 127 7.21 24.76 5.35
CA SER A 127 7.24 26.18 4.97
C SER A 127 8.54 26.61 4.28
N ALA A 128 9.60 25.84 4.43
CA ALA A 128 10.93 26.13 3.85
C ALA A 128 11.10 25.58 2.44
N GLU A 129 10.57 24.36 2.18
CA GLU A 129 10.82 23.61 0.94
C GLU A 129 9.56 23.48 0.06
N GLY A 130 8.39 23.82 0.61
CA GLY A 130 7.12 23.56 -0.06
C GLY A 130 6.71 22.10 0.01
N TYR A 131 6.14 21.58 -1.08
CA TYR A 131 5.73 20.19 -1.18
C TYR A 131 6.94 19.26 -1.40
N VAL A 132 7.05 18.24 -0.56
CA VAL A 132 8.13 17.23 -0.60
C VAL A 132 7.55 15.87 -0.95
N LEU A 133 8.11 15.22 -1.96
CA LEU A 133 7.70 13.89 -2.40
C LEU A 133 8.41 12.80 -1.60
N ASN A 134 7.63 11.87 -1.06
CA ASN A 134 8.11 10.74 -0.26
C ASN A 134 9.08 11.16 0.84
N PRO A 135 8.69 12.11 1.74
CA PRO A 135 9.55 12.54 2.83
C PRO A 135 9.86 11.37 3.76
N GLY A 136 11.08 11.32 4.28
CA GLY A 136 11.46 10.37 5.32
C GLY A 136 10.73 10.65 6.64
N TYR A 137 10.75 9.69 7.56
CA TYR A 137 10.02 9.80 8.84
C TYR A 137 10.34 11.05 9.64
N ALA A 138 11.62 11.46 9.68
CA ALA A 138 12.01 12.67 10.42
C ALA A 138 11.38 13.94 9.81
N ALA A 139 11.42 14.08 8.49
CA ALA A 139 10.82 15.21 7.78
C ALA A 139 9.30 15.19 7.90
N LEU A 140 8.67 14.00 7.92
CA LEU A 140 7.23 13.86 8.05
C LEU A 140 6.71 14.29 9.43
N GLN A 141 7.47 14.06 10.51
CA GLN A 141 7.10 14.51 11.86
C GLN A 141 7.01 16.04 11.98
N GLU A 142 7.84 16.76 11.25
CA GLU A 142 7.85 18.24 11.20
C GLU A 142 6.91 18.79 10.13
N SER A 143 6.38 17.94 9.27
CA SER A 143 5.51 18.32 8.17
C SER A 143 4.15 18.81 8.66
N LYS A 144 3.61 19.80 7.95
CA LYS A 144 2.22 20.27 8.14
C LYS A 144 1.21 19.45 7.34
N LEU A 145 1.67 18.62 6.43
CA LEU A 145 0.87 17.73 5.60
C LEU A 145 1.48 16.35 5.62
N ASP A 146 0.67 15.33 5.86
CA ASP A 146 0.94 13.94 5.53
C ASP A 146 -0.18 13.46 4.62
N MET A 147 0.10 13.36 3.33
CA MET A 147 -0.88 12.97 2.33
C MET A 147 -0.39 11.78 1.53
N VAL A 148 -1.17 10.72 1.48
CA VAL A 148 -0.97 9.62 0.54
C VAL A 148 -1.94 9.76 -0.61
N VAL A 149 -1.42 9.75 -1.81
CA VAL A 149 -2.20 9.85 -3.05
C VAL A 149 -1.89 8.66 -3.95
N ALA A 150 -2.93 8.10 -4.56
CA ALA A 150 -2.80 7.05 -5.56
C ALA A 150 -3.77 7.26 -6.71
N GLY A 151 -3.32 6.92 -7.93
CA GLY A 151 -4.13 7.08 -9.12
C GLY A 151 -3.52 6.44 -10.34
N THR A 152 -4.27 6.49 -11.43
CA THR A 152 -3.80 6.15 -12.78
C THR A 152 -3.17 7.38 -13.44
N ARG A 153 -2.77 7.25 -14.70
CA ARG A 153 -2.30 8.38 -15.50
C ARG A 153 -3.38 9.47 -15.68
N ASP A 154 -4.64 9.07 -15.66
CA ASP A 154 -5.76 9.92 -16.09
C ASP A 154 -6.61 10.41 -14.92
N ALA A 155 -6.51 9.77 -13.73
CA ALA A 155 -7.36 10.12 -12.58
C ALA A 155 -6.70 9.79 -11.24
N VAL A 156 -6.96 10.63 -10.24
CA VAL A 156 -6.70 10.33 -8.84
C VAL A 156 -7.82 9.43 -8.32
N LEU A 157 -7.47 8.29 -7.74
CA LEU A 157 -8.41 7.28 -7.25
C LEU A 157 -8.54 7.27 -5.73
N MET A 158 -7.49 7.69 -5.03
CA MET A 158 -7.46 7.70 -3.58
C MET A 158 -6.59 8.84 -3.08
N VAL A 159 -7.12 9.55 -2.09
CA VAL A 159 -6.39 10.52 -1.27
C VAL A 159 -6.71 10.22 0.18
N GLU A 160 -5.69 10.18 1.00
CA GLU A 160 -5.80 10.14 2.46
C GLU A 160 -4.82 11.15 3.03
N SER A 161 -5.30 12.09 3.85
CA SER A 161 -4.44 13.16 4.34
C SER A 161 -4.75 13.55 5.77
N GLU A 162 -3.70 13.93 6.48
CA GLU A 162 -3.73 14.66 7.73
C GLU A 162 -3.01 15.99 7.53
N ALA A 163 -3.68 17.10 7.82
CA ALA A 163 -3.14 18.44 7.62
C ALA A 163 -3.27 19.29 8.90
N LYS A 164 -2.25 20.10 9.19
CA LYS A 164 -2.21 21.04 10.31
C LYS A 164 -2.30 22.46 9.75
N GLU A 165 -3.50 23.05 9.83
CA GLU A 165 -3.75 24.48 9.52
C GLU A 165 -3.17 24.95 8.17
N LEU A 166 -3.44 24.21 7.10
CA LEU A 166 -3.13 24.65 5.73
C LEU A 166 -4.34 25.34 5.13
N SER A 167 -4.10 26.36 4.25
CA SER A 167 -5.14 26.95 3.44
C SER A 167 -5.60 26.01 2.31
N GLU A 168 -6.74 26.28 1.72
CA GLU A 168 -7.27 25.53 0.58
C GLU A 168 -6.58 25.90 -0.76
N ASP A 169 -5.70 26.92 -0.75
CA ASP A 169 -5.00 27.46 -1.93
C ASP A 169 -3.71 26.68 -2.26
#